data_82f9b25a84045e48ec6962932fbdd7d3
#
_entry.id   82f9b25a84045e48ec6962932fbdd7d3
#
_cell.length_a   1.000
_cell.length_b   1.000
_cell.length_c   1.000
_cell.angle_alpha   90.00
_cell.angle_beta   90.00
_cell.angle_gamma   90.00
#
_symmetry.space_group_name_H-M   'P 1'
#
loop_
_entity.id
_entity.type
_entity.pdbx_description
1 polymer ?
#
loop_
_entity_poly.entity_id
_entity_poly.type
_entity_poly.pdbx_seq_one_letter_code
_entity_poly.pdbx_strand_id
1 'polypeptide(L)'
;KKNIPQKNNNKYDINKLHLFIGNDFNTKEKIIIPESGLYQNFLITGTIGSGKTSSAMYPFTKQLMEYNNKNPNDKISMLILDVKGNYSNQIKNFAKKYNLENDLLIIGLSSNIYFNPLHKPNLKPQVLANRVKTILTLFSENNSESYWLDKAEQVISEAIKLCRLYNNGYVTFLELHKLITIPNYYKEKINIIRNLFTSSKLNLKQIYELNASLDFFQKEFENLDSRTKCILISEITRITNTFISDYDVYSKFCPQIEKLNFLGFEEIINSGKIVLLDMNISEYSILSKIIAAYLKLDFQSEILSSLSKNNIKKTAFICDEYDKYCTKTDSDFFSLSREANCINIISTQSYSSLKNTLKDDSAVKVITQNLVNKIWFRTDDIFTIEEAQKQLWKEEKEKISTTISEGAKETNFNYITNSLTSLNSNISESYNSYFQTDFIFDTNFFTRNLETFTSLTFLSDGLIIYPPRKTQMIPYFK
;
A
#
# COMPACT_ATOMS: atom_id res chain seq x y z
N LYS A 1 29.71 -16.10 27.08
CA LYS A 1 30.21 -16.24 25.70
C LYS A 1 29.39 -17.34 25.04
N LYS A 2 28.27 -17.00 24.35
CA LYS A 2 27.56 -17.92 23.48
C LYS A 2 28.04 -17.65 22.06
N ASN A 3 28.54 -18.69 21.41
CA ASN A 3 29.01 -18.68 20.04
C ASN A 3 27.92 -18.15 19.10
N ILE A 4 28.19 -17.00 18.55
CA ILE A 4 27.48 -16.51 17.36
C ILE A 4 27.95 -17.40 16.19
N PRO A 5 27.06 -18.05 15.42
CA PRO A 5 27.49 -18.84 14.28
C PRO A 5 28.19 -17.94 13.27
N GLN A 6 29.45 -18.25 13.02
CA GLN A 6 30.27 -17.59 12.03
C GLN A 6 29.78 -17.92 10.63
N LYS A 7 29.72 -16.86 9.80
CA LYS A 7 29.87 -16.79 8.34
C LYS A 7 29.56 -18.08 7.55
N ASN A 8 28.34 -18.18 7.09
CA ASN A 8 28.11 -18.82 5.80
C ASN A 8 28.42 -17.78 4.70
N ASN A 9 29.58 -17.88 4.09
CA ASN A 9 29.88 -17.30 2.79
C ASN A 9 29.06 -18.08 1.73
N ASN A 10 27.74 -17.98 1.78
CA ASN A 10 26.90 -18.42 0.67
C ASN A 10 27.20 -17.48 -0.48
N LYS A 11 27.95 -17.97 -1.48
CA LYS A 11 27.99 -17.39 -2.82
C LYS A 11 26.54 -17.34 -3.29
N TYR A 12 25.90 -16.17 -3.18
CA TYR A 12 24.60 -15.96 -3.78
C TYR A 12 24.71 -16.26 -5.25
N ASP A 13 23.90 -17.19 -5.72
CA ASP A 13 23.80 -17.47 -7.15
C ASP A 13 23.21 -16.21 -7.82
N ILE A 14 24.05 -15.53 -8.57
CA ILE A 14 23.74 -14.24 -9.22
C ILE A 14 22.54 -14.38 -10.19
N ASN A 15 22.21 -15.61 -10.59
CA ASN A 15 21.09 -15.90 -11.48
C ASN A 15 19.74 -16.06 -10.73
N LYS A 16 19.77 -16.21 -9.41
CA LYS A 16 18.54 -16.31 -8.62
C LYS A 16 18.03 -14.92 -8.22
N LEU A 17 16.71 -14.81 -8.09
CA LEU A 17 16.06 -13.58 -7.65
C LEU A 17 16.59 -13.18 -6.25
N HIS A 18 17.08 -12.00 -6.14
CA HIS A 18 17.54 -11.39 -4.89
C HIS A 18 17.41 -9.87 -4.98
N LEU A 19 17.47 -9.21 -3.84
CA LEU A 19 17.47 -7.76 -3.77
C LEU A 19 18.68 -7.27 -2.97
N PHE A 20 19.48 -6.43 -3.58
CA PHE A 20 20.53 -5.67 -2.91
C PHE A 20 19.88 -4.45 -2.23
N ILE A 21 19.99 -4.38 -0.91
CA ILE A 21 19.37 -3.33 -0.11
C ILE A 21 20.29 -2.12 0.03
N GLY A 22 21.55 -2.35 0.34
CA GLY A 22 22.57 -1.34 0.60
C GLY A 22 23.80 -1.94 1.24
N ASN A 23 24.66 -1.10 1.79
CA ASN A 23 25.84 -1.53 2.53
C ASN A 23 25.64 -1.28 4.03
N ASP A 24 26.08 -2.20 4.85
CA ASP A 24 26.17 -1.98 6.28
C ASP A 24 27.03 -0.73 6.56
N PHE A 25 26.53 0.16 7.40
CA PHE A 25 27.18 1.46 7.62
C PHE A 25 28.57 1.31 8.26
N ASN A 26 28.74 0.32 9.14
CA ASN A 26 29.98 0.08 9.89
C ASN A 26 30.94 -0.84 9.16
N THR A 27 30.46 -2.02 8.72
CA THR A 27 31.32 -3.05 8.10
C THR A 27 31.52 -2.85 6.60
N LYS A 28 30.68 -2.01 5.96
CA LYS A 28 30.64 -1.81 4.50
C LYS A 28 30.27 -3.06 3.70
N GLU A 29 29.87 -4.13 4.35
CA GLU A 29 29.40 -5.36 3.70
C GLU A 29 28.08 -5.14 2.99
N LYS A 30 27.90 -5.78 1.84
CA LYS A 30 26.66 -5.75 1.07
C LYS A 30 25.55 -6.49 1.81
N ILE A 31 24.38 -5.87 1.92
CA ILE A 31 23.17 -6.48 2.47
C ILE A 31 22.31 -6.93 1.30
N ILE A 32 22.12 -8.24 1.17
CA ILE A 32 21.37 -8.88 0.08
C ILE A 32 20.29 -9.75 0.71
N ILE A 33 19.07 -9.63 0.20
CA ILE A 33 17.93 -10.47 0.61
C ILE A 33 17.62 -11.45 -0.52
N PRO A 34 17.62 -12.76 -0.25
CA PRO A 34 17.28 -13.79 -1.23
C PRO A 34 15.77 -13.81 -1.52
N GLU A 35 15.38 -14.51 -2.57
CA GLU A 35 13.99 -14.64 -3.03
C GLU A 35 13.00 -14.98 -1.90
N SER A 36 13.35 -15.94 -1.04
CA SER A 36 12.51 -16.33 0.11
C SER A 36 12.19 -15.18 1.07
N GLY A 37 13.15 -14.27 1.27
CA GLY A 37 12.99 -13.09 2.09
C GLY A 37 12.17 -11.98 1.41
N LEU A 38 12.16 -11.95 0.07
CA LEU A 38 11.38 -10.94 -0.67
C LEU A 38 9.87 -11.13 -0.46
N TYR A 39 9.41 -12.37 -0.32
CA TYR A 39 8.00 -12.66 -0.07
C TYR A 39 7.52 -12.33 1.35
N GLN A 40 8.41 -11.84 2.22
CA GLN A 40 8.06 -11.38 3.56
C GLN A 40 7.66 -9.90 3.61
N ASN A 41 7.46 -9.31 2.46
CA ASN A 41 6.95 -7.94 2.28
C ASN A 41 7.86 -6.86 2.90
N PHE A 42 7.90 -5.67 2.28
CA PHE A 42 8.73 -4.55 2.71
C PHE A 42 7.88 -3.34 3.09
N LEU A 43 8.17 -2.74 4.23
CA LEU A 43 7.66 -1.45 4.64
C LEU A 43 8.80 -0.44 4.77
N ILE A 44 8.74 0.60 3.95
CA ILE A 44 9.73 1.67 3.90
C ILE A 44 9.09 2.94 4.46
N THR A 45 9.67 3.50 5.53
CA THR A 45 9.13 4.72 6.17
C THR A 45 10.19 5.79 6.33
N GLY A 46 9.76 7.03 6.44
CA GLY A 46 10.61 8.18 6.68
C GLY A 46 10.02 9.48 6.15
N THR A 47 10.53 10.62 6.62
CA THR A 47 10.07 11.95 6.22
C THR A 47 10.36 12.27 4.75
N ILE A 48 9.76 13.34 4.26
CA ILE A 48 10.05 13.89 2.92
C ILE A 48 11.54 14.28 2.85
N GLY A 49 12.19 13.97 1.73
CA GLY A 49 13.61 14.29 1.53
C GLY A 49 14.60 13.33 2.23
N SER A 50 14.15 12.31 2.95
CA SER A 50 15.04 11.33 3.59
C SER A 50 15.70 10.35 2.60
N GLY A 51 15.22 10.28 1.36
CA GLY A 51 15.79 9.43 0.31
C GLY A 51 15.04 8.14 0.02
N LYS A 52 13.83 7.91 0.59
CA LYS A 52 13.03 6.69 0.38
C LYS A 52 12.87 6.32 -1.09
N THR A 53 12.31 7.23 -1.88
CA THR A 53 12.00 6.96 -3.29
C THR A 53 13.28 6.76 -4.10
N SER A 54 14.28 7.63 -3.92
CA SER A 54 15.50 7.64 -4.73
C SER A 54 16.50 6.53 -4.38
N SER A 55 16.53 6.05 -3.13
CA SER A 55 17.52 5.07 -2.69
C SER A 55 16.95 3.71 -2.26
N ALA A 56 15.60 3.57 -2.22
CA ALA A 56 14.94 2.30 -1.97
C ALA A 56 13.95 1.97 -3.10
N MET A 57 12.89 2.74 -3.30
CA MET A 57 11.83 2.40 -4.25
C MET A 57 12.34 2.24 -5.69
N TYR A 58 13.06 3.23 -6.23
CA TYR A 58 13.62 3.16 -7.58
C TYR A 58 14.68 2.06 -7.73
N PRO A 59 15.69 1.94 -6.84
CA PRO A 59 16.67 0.87 -6.94
C PRO A 59 16.08 -0.54 -6.85
N PHE A 60 15.08 -0.75 -5.99
CA PHE A 60 14.45 -2.06 -5.86
C PHE A 60 13.63 -2.40 -7.09
N THR A 61 12.82 -1.47 -7.59
CA THR A 61 12.07 -1.67 -8.84
C THR A 61 13.00 -1.92 -10.03
N LYS A 62 14.10 -1.17 -10.13
CA LYS A 62 15.12 -1.34 -11.16
C LYS A 62 15.70 -2.75 -11.15
N GLN A 63 16.03 -3.30 -9.97
CA GLN A 63 16.57 -4.65 -9.84
C GLN A 63 15.56 -5.73 -10.26
N LEU A 64 14.27 -5.59 -9.90
CA LEU A 64 13.22 -6.49 -10.33
C LEU A 64 13.00 -6.45 -11.86
N MET A 65 13.06 -5.28 -12.48
CA MET A 65 13.00 -5.13 -13.93
C MET A 65 14.25 -5.71 -14.63
N GLU A 66 15.42 -5.53 -14.04
CA GLU A 66 16.66 -6.15 -14.54
C GLU A 66 16.57 -7.67 -14.49
N TYR A 67 15.99 -8.25 -13.43
CA TYR A 67 15.73 -9.67 -13.33
C TYR A 67 14.84 -10.17 -14.48
N ASN A 68 13.76 -9.46 -14.80
CA ASN A 68 12.86 -9.80 -15.90
C ASN A 68 13.57 -9.84 -17.27
N ASN A 69 14.48 -8.88 -17.51
CA ASN A 69 15.28 -8.89 -18.73
C ASN A 69 16.21 -10.11 -18.83
N LYS A 70 16.82 -10.49 -17.70
CA LYS A 70 17.74 -11.64 -17.64
C LYS A 70 17.01 -12.99 -17.66
N ASN A 71 15.74 -13.03 -17.25
CA ASN A 71 14.96 -14.25 -17.08
C ASN A 71 13.61 -14.17 -17.83
N PRO A 72 13.62 -14.19 -19.18
CA PRO A 72 12.41 -13.99 -19.98
C PRO A 72 11.32 -15.04 -19.76
N ASN A 73 11.70 -16.25 -19.31
CA ASN A 73 10.77 -17.35 -19.04
C ASN A 73 10.27 -17.38 -17.58
N ASP A 74 10.84 -16.57 -16.70
CA ASP A 74 10.50 -16.52 -15.27
C ASP A 74 10.30 -15.07 -14.82
N LYS A 75 9.55 -14.31 -15.61
CA LYS A 75 9.28 -12.89 -15.35
C LYS A 75 8.39 -12.68 -14.12
N ILE A 76 8.67 -11.60 -13.41
CA ILE A 76 7.85 -11.09 -12.33
C ILE A 76 6.81 -10.14 -12.93
N SER A 77 5.53 -10.43 -12.75
CA SER A 77 4.46 -9.49 -13.11
C SER A 77 4.37 -8.41 -12.05
N MET A 78 4.24 -7.14 -12.46
CA MET A 78 4.31 -6.04 -11.51
C MET A 78 3.10 -5.14 -11.63
N LEU A 79 2.59 -4.68 -10.48
CA LEU A 79 1.73 -3.50 -10.37
C LEU A 79 2.50 -2.38 -9.67
N ILE A 80 2.67 -1.26 -10.34
CA ILE A 80 3.39 -0.09 -9.82
C ILE A 80 2.40 1.07 -9.68
N LEU A 81 2.22 1.55 -8.45
CA LEU A 81 1.37 2.69 -8.13
C LEU A 81 2.20 3.86 -7.63
N ASP A 82 1.99 5.03 -8.22
CA ASP A 82 2.61 6.29 -7.78
C ASP A 82 1.59 7.42 -7.78
N VAL A 83 1.58 8.19 -6.70
CA VAL A 83 0.70 9.35 -6.51
C VAL A 83 1.21 10.60 -7.24
N LYS A 84 2.52 10.73 -7.36
CA LYS A 84 3.17 11.99 -7.78
C LYS A 84 3.37 12.11 -9.28
N GLY A 85 3.26 10.99 -10.01
CA GLY A 85 3.54 10.93 -11.46
C GLY A 85 5.04 10.99 -11.82
N ASN A 86 5.93 11.19 -10.86
CA ASN A 86 7.38 11.25 -11.11
C ASN A 86 7.97 9.85 -11.33
N TYR A 87 7.39 8.85 -10.72
CA TYR A 87 7.80 7.44 -10.82
C TYR A 87 7.64 6.93 -12.26
N SER A 88 6.58 7.36 -12.95
CA SER A 88 6.26 7.00 -14.32
C SER A 88 7.43 7.21 -15.28
N ASN A 89 8.04 8.40 -15.26
CA ASN A 89 9.16 8.71 -16.13
C ASN A 89 10.37 7.80 -15.85
N GLN A 90 10.63 7.52 -14.57
CA GLN A 90 11.76 6.67 -14.20
C GLN A 90 11.54 5.19 -14.60
N ILE A 91 10.31 4.68 -14.47
CA ILE A 91 9.96 3.32 -14.91
C ILE A 91 10.05 3.19 -16.43
N LYS A 92 9.60 4.19 -17.20
CA LYS A 92 9.77 4.24 -18.65
C LYS A 92 11.26 4.17 -19.05
N ASN A 93 12.12 4.89 -18.33
CA ASN A 93 13.56 4.85 -18.55
C ASN A 93 14.16 3.46 -18.23
N PHE A 94 13.71 2.83 -17.15
CA PHE A 94 14.14 1.47 -16.82
C PHE A 94 13.63 0.46 -17.85
N ALA A 95 12.38 0.55 -18.29
CA ALA A 95 11.85 -0.32 -19.34
C ALA A 95 12.65 -0.21 -20.63
N LYS A 96 13.00 1.00 -21.07
CA LYS A 96 13.87 1.22 -22.23
C LYS A 96 15.26 0.63 -22.01
N LYS A 97 15.87 0.85 -20.83
CA LYS A 97 17.20 0.33 -20.51
C LYS A 97 17.27 -1.19 -20.56
N TYR A 98 16.20 -1.88 -20.14
CA TYR A 98 16.15 -3.34 -20.03
C TYR A 98 15.33 -4.00 -21.14
N ASN A 99 14.98 -3.29 -22.22
CA ASN A 99 14.19 -3.80 -23.37
C ASN A 99 12.83 -4.40 -22.94
N LEU A 100 12.14 -3.77 -21.97
CA LEU A 100 10.85 -4.20 -21.43
C LEU A 100 9.69 -3.28 -21.88
N GLU A 101 9.89 -2.46 -22.92
CA GLU A 101 8.88 -1.51 -23.39
C GLU A 101 7.60 -2.21 -23.85
N ASN A 102 7.73 -3.39 -24.48
CA ASN A 102 6.59 -4.22 -24.90
C ASN A 102 5.87 -4.91 -23.74
N ASP A 103 6.54 -5.05 -22.59
CA ASP A 103 5.95 -5.63 -21.38
C ASP A 103 5.32 -4.56 -20.47
N LEU A 104 5.57 -3.28 -20.75
CA LEU A 104 5.07 -2.16 -19.94
C LEU A 104 3.72 -1.67 -20.43
N LEU A 105 2.70 -1.81 -19.60
CA LEU A 105 1.35 -1.29 -19.82
C LEU A 105 1.13 -0.06 -18.92
N ILE A 106 0.84 1.07 -19.55
CA ILE A 106 0.63 2.33 -18.83
C ILE A 106 -0.85 2.65 -18.81
N ILE A 107 -1.43 2.71 -17.62
CA ILE A 107 -2.83 3.13 -17.41
C ILE A 107 -2.83 4.61 -17.03
N GLY A 108 -3.48 5.42 -17.86
CA GLY A 108 -3.57 6.87 -17.70
C GLY A 108 -4.34 7.51 -18.84
N LEU A 109 -4.71 8.79 -18.71
CA LEU A 109 -5.56 9.47 -19.69
C LEU A 109 -4.87 9.65 -21.05
N SER A 110 -3.56 9.90 -21.06
CA SER A 110 -2.76 10.06 -22.29
C SER A 110 -2.31 8.72 -22.90
N SER A 111 -2.59 7.58 -22.27
CA SER A 111 -2.18 6.26 -22.75
C SER A 111 -3.14 5.69 -23.81
N ASN A 112 -2.71 4.63 -24.51
CA ASN A 112 -3.56 3.88 -25.44
C ASN A 112 -4.34 2.75 -24.76
N ILE A 113 -4.34 2.70 -23.42
CA ILE A 113 -5.08 1.69 -22.66
C ILE A 113 -6.48 2.19 -22.35
N TYR A 114 -7.47 1.34 -22.66
CA TYR A 114 -8.88 1.51 -22.34
C TYR A 114 -9.25 0.46 -21.30
N PHE A 115 -9.62 0.91 -20.12
CA PHE A 115 -9.89 0.06 -18.97
C PHE A 115 -11.28 0.34 -18.40
N ASN A 116 -12.09 -0.71 -18.25
CA ASN A 116 -13.36 -0.61 -17.55
C ASN A 116 -13.30 -1.36 -16.22
N PRO A 117 -13.25 -0.64 -15.08
CA PRO A 117 -13.15 -1.27 -13.76
C PRO A 117 -14.30 -2.21 -13.41
N LEU A 118 -15.50 -1.97 -13.96
CA LEU A 118 -16.69 -2.78 -13.68
C LEU A 118 -16.86 -3.98 -14.63
N HIS A 119 -16.09 -4.06 -15.73
CA HIS A 119 -16.19 -5.19 -16.64
C HIS A 119 -15.35 -6.38 -16.21
N LYS A 120 -15.90 -7.18 -15.33
CA LYS A 120 -15.34 -8.45 -14.84
C LYS A 120 -16.41 -9.54 -14.93
N PRO A 121 -16.65 -10.13 -16.12
CA PRO A 121 -17.75 -11.05 -16.33
C PRO A 121 -17.69 -12.30 -15.44
N ASN A 122 -16.49 -12.74 -15.07
CA ASN A 122 -16.26 -13.92 -14.24
C ASN A 122 -16.51 -13.66 -12.72
N LEU A 123 -16.60 -12.40 -12.30
CA LEU A 123 -16.86 -12.06 -10.90
C LEU A 123 -18.34 -11.89 -10.63
N LYS A 124 -18.79 -12.33 -9.46
CA LYS A 124 -20.18 -12.10 -9.01
C LYS A 124 -20.43 -10.59 -8.85
N PRO A 125 -21.65 -10.09 -9.16
CA PRO A 125 -22.02 -8.68 -8.98
C PRO A 125 -21.74 -8.17 -7.56
N GLN A 126 -22.00 -8.97 -6.55
CA GLN A 126 -21.71 -8.66 -5.14
C GLN A 126 -20.23 -8.36 -4.88
N VAL A 127 -19.32 -9.10 -5.51
CA VAL A 127 -17.87 -8.89 -5.35
C VAL A 127 -17.46 -7.54 -5.94
N LEU A 128 -18.02 -7.16 -7.09
CA LEU A 128 -17.76 -5.85 -7.70
C LEU A 128 -18.35 -4.72 -6.86
N ALA A 129 -19.57 -4.89 -6.36
CA ALA A 129 -20.21 -3.92 -5.48
C ALA A 129 -19.40 -3.72 -4.19
N ASN A 130 -18.88 -4.80 -3.61
CA ASN A 130 -18.00 -4.74 -2.43
C ASN A 130 -16.68 -3.99 -2.71
N ARG A 131 -16.09 -4.15 -3.90
CA ARG A 131 -14.93 -3.34 -4.31
C ARG A 131 -15.27 -1.85 -4.36
N VAL A 132 -16.41 -1.48 -4.93
CA VAL A 132 -16.88 -0.08 -4.96
C VAL A 132 -17.07 0.44 -3.54
N LYS A 133 -17.71 -0.31 -2.66
CA LYS A 133 -17.86 0.03 -1.25
C LYS A 133 -16.51 0.22 -0.56
N THR A 134 -15.57 -0.70 -0.75
CA THR A 134 -14.22 -0.59 -0.17
C THR A 134 -13.53 0.70 -0.61
N ILE A 135 -13.71 1.11 -1.87
CA ILE A 135 -13.16 2.37 -2.37
C ILE A 135 -13.90 3.57 -1.76
N LEU A 136 -15.24 3.49 -1.62
CA LEU A 136 -16.01 4.55 -0.95
C LEU A 136 -15.52 4.81 0.49
N THR A 137 -15.07 3.77 1.21
CA THR A 137 -14.52 3.95 2.56
C THR A 137 -13.28 4.84 2.60
N LEU A 138 -12.51 4.95 1.52
CA LEU A 138 -11.36 5.86 1.44
C LEU A 138 -11.75 7.34 1.50
N PHE A 139 -13.01 7.65 1.24
CA PHE A 139 -13.55 9.01 1.18
C PHE A 139 -14.55 9.33 2.30
N SER A 140 -14.91 8.34 3.13
CA SER A 140 -15.82 8.56 4.25
C SER A 140 -15.09 9.14 5.46
N GLU A 141 -15.70 10.13 6.10
CA GLU A 141 -15.09 10.83 7.24
C GLU A 141 -15.32 10.11 8.59
N ASN A 142 -16.42 9.35 8.74
CA ASN A 142 -16.83 8.74 10.01
C ASN A 142 -17.28 7.28 9.88
N ASN A 143 -17.09 6.49 10.95
CA ASN A 143 -17.59 5.12 11.07
C ASN A 143 -19.13 4.99 11.10
N SER A 144 -19.85 6.09 11.37
CA SER A 144 -21.32 6.14 11.36
C SER A 144 -21.94 5.98 9.96
N GLU A 145 -21.11 6.08 8.91
CA GLU A 145 -21.54 5.93 7.51
C GLU A 145 -21.62 4.46 7.03
N SER A 146 -21.24 3.49 7.86
CA SER A 146 -21.20 2.08 7.47
C SER A 146 -22.56 1.57 6.96
N TYR A 147 -23.66 1.95 7.57
CA TYR A 147 -25.01 1.59 7.14
C TYR A 147 -25.32 2.04 5.71
N TRP A 148 -24.95 3.28 5.36
CA TRP A 148 -25.18 3.84 4.04
C TRP A 148 -24.29 3.17 2.99
N LEU A 149 -23.07 2.83 3.35
CA LEU A 149 -22.15 2.09 2.48
C LEU A 149 -22.65 0.65 2.21
N ASP A 150 -23.23 -0.02 3.22
CA ASP A 150 -23.83 -1.35 3.07
C ASP A 150 -25.05 -1.29 2.13
N LYS A 151 -25.91 -0.28 2.30
CA LYS A 151 -27.05 -0.06 1.42
C LYS A 151 -26.63 0.33 0.00
N ALA A 152 -25.60 1.17 -0.15
CA ALA A 152 -25.03 1.50 -1.46
C ALA A 152 -24.47 0.25 -2.16
N GLU A 153 -23.78 -0.63 -1.44
CA GLU A 153 -23.29 -1.91 -1.95
C GLU A 153 -24.45 -2.76 -2.50
N GLN A 154 -25.57 -2.86 -1.77
CA GLN A 154 -26.75 -3.59 -2.21
C GLN A 154 -27.31 -2.99 -3.52
N VAL A 155 -27.52 -1.67 -3.57
CA VAL A 155 -28.01 -0.97 -4.78
C VAL A 155 -27.12 -1.21 -5.98
N ILE A 156 -25.80 -1.06 -5.79
CA ILE A 156 -24.78 -1.28 -6.83
C ILE A 156 -24.82 -2.72 -7.33
N SER A 157 -24.91 -3.70 -6.42
CA SER A 157 -24.98 -5.11 -6.79
C SER A 157 -26.18 -5.42 -7.66
N GLU A 158 -27.37 -4.93 -7.28
CA GLU A 158 -28.60 -5.15 -8.06
C GLU A 158 -28.56 -4.41 -9.40
N ALA A 159 -28.01 -3.20 -9.44
CA ALA A 159 -27.81 -2.46 -10.69
C ALA A 159 -26.85 -3.18 -11.64
N ILE A 160 -25.74 -3.76 -11.14
CA ILE A 160 -24.81 -4.56 -11.95
C ILE A 160 -25.50 -5.81 -12.50
N LYS A 161 -26.31 -6.52 -11.71
CA LYS A 161 -27.10 -7.68 -12.19
C LYS A 161 -28.01 -7.27 -13.35
N LEU A 162 -28.76 -6.20 -13.17
CA LEU A 162 -29.68 -5.72 -14.19
C LEU A 162 -28.94 -5.29 -15.46
N CYS A 163 -27.84 -4.53 -15.34
CA CYS A 163 -27.00 -4.15 -16.47
C CYS A 163 -26.52 -5.35 -17.28
N ARG A 164 -26.05 -6.39 -16.63
CA ARG A 164 -25.55 -7.60 -17.29
C ARG A 164 -26.62 -8.31 -18.11
N LEU A 165 -27.88 -8.23 -17.68
CA LEU A 165 -28.99 -8.89 -18.37
C LEU A 165 -29.35 -8.19 -19.69
N TYR A 166 -29.39 -6.85 -19.75
CA TYR A 166 -29.76 -6.13 -20.96
C TYR A 166 -28.61 -5.72 -21.86
N ASN A 167 -27.37 -5.77 -21.37
CA ASN A 167 -26.20 -5.27 -22.10
C ASN A 167 -25.13 -6.36 -22.30
N ASN A 168 -25.55 -7.59 -22.56
CA ASN A 168 -24.68 -8.74 -22.85
C ASN A 168 -23.52 -8.92 -21.88
N GLY A 169 -23.77 -8.71 -20.58
CA GLY A 169 -22.77 -8.82 -19.53
C GLY A 169 -21.84 -7.62 -19.37
N TYR A 170 -21.98 -6.57 -20.21
CA TYR A 170 -21.17 -5.37 -20.14
C TYR A 170 -21.78 -4.35 -19.18
N VAL A 171 -20.96 -3.83 -18.25
CA VAL A 171 -21.36 -2.86 -17.23
C VAL A 171 -20.36 -1.73 -17.19
N THR A 172 -20.84 -0.48 -17.19
CA THR A 172 -20.00 0.71 -17.03
C THR A 172 -20.51 1.59 -15.90
N PHE A 173 -19.66 2.47 -15.38
CA PHE A 173 -20.10 3.48 -14.41
C PHE A 173 -21.18 4.42 -14.96
N LEU A 174 -21.21 4.67 -16.28
CA LEU A 174 -22.28 5.44 -16.91
C LEU A 174 -23.63 4.75 -16.80
N GLU A 175 -23.71 3.45 -17.13
CA GLU A 175 -24.97 2.70 -17.03
C GLU A 175 -25.42 2.56 -15.57
N LEU A 176 -24.48 2.32 -14.66
CA LEU A 176 -24.76 2.31 -13.21
C LEU A 176 -25.33 3.66 -12.75
N HIS A 177 -24.72 4.76 -13.17
CA HIS A 177 -25.20 6.11 -12.87
C HIS A 177 -26.63 6.35 -13.36
N LYS A 178 -26.92 6.01 -14.61
CA LYS A 178 -28.27 6.18 -15.20
C LYS A 178 -29.33 5.37 -14.47
N LEU A 179 -29.04 4.11 -14.11
CA LEU A 179 -29.98 3.24 -13.38
C LEU A 179 -30.37 3.81 -12.03
N ILE A 180 -29.46 4.54 -11.38
CA ILE A 180 -29.65 5.05 -10.02
C ILE A 180 -30.23 6.46 -10.01
N THR A 181 -29.85 7.30 -10.98
CA THR A 181 -30.21 8.72 -10.99
C THR A 181 -31.41 9.07 -11.84
N ILE A 182 -31.66 8.33 -12.95
CA ILE A 182 -32.75 8.65 -13.87
C ILE A 182 -34.01 7.91 -13.43
N PRO A 183 -35.09 8.63 -13.10
CA PRO A 183 -36.35 8.01 -12.70
C PRO A 183 -36.87 7.09 -13.79
N ASN A 184 -37.37 5.91 -13.40
CA ASN A 184 -37.92 4.88 -14.28
C ASN A 184 -36.98 4.29 -15.36
N TYR A 185 -35.72 4.67 -15.43
CA TYR A 185 -34.75 4.13 -16.39
C TYR A 185 -34.67 2.59 -16.32
N TYR A 186 -34.66 2.04 -15.11
CA TYR A 186 -34.68 0.59 -14.92
C TYR A 186 -35.93 -0.09 -15.53
N LYS A 187 -37.11 0.58 -15.55
CA LYS A 187 -38.34 0.04 -16.19
C LYS A 187 -38.18 -0.11 -17.69
N GLU A 188 -37.54 0.86 -18.35
CA GLU A 188 -37.21 0.76 -19.77
C GLU A 188 -36.29 -0.43 -20.04
N LYS A 189 -35.26 -0.62 -19.20
CA LYS A 189 -34.32 -1.74 -19.33
C LYS A 189 -34.98 -3.10 -19.07
N ILE A 190 -35.91 -3.18 -18.14
CA ILE A 190 -36.74 -4.38 -17.92
C ILE A 190 -37.55 -4.73 -19.17
N ASN A 191 -38.14 -3.74 -19.84
CA ASN A 191 -38.88 -3.99 -21.09
C ASN A 191 -37.96 -4.51 -22.20
N ILE A 192 -36.72 -3.97 -22.30
CA ILE A 192 -35.71 -4.50 -23.22
C ILE A 192 -35.40 -5.97 -22.88
N ILE A 193 -35.19 -6.28 -21.62
CA ILE A 193 -34.94 -7.64 -21.17
C ILE A 193 -36.10 -8.55 -21.55
N ARG A 194 -37.37 -8.18 -21.27
CA ARG A 194 -38.55 -8.96 -21.62
C ARG A 194 -38.63 -9.22 -23.12
N ASN A 195 -38.32 -8.25 -23.96
CA ASN A 195 -38.31 -8.39 -25.41
C ASN A 195 -37.19 -9.32 -25.91
N LEU A 196 -36.01 -9.24 -25.31
CA LEU A 196 -34.90 -10.17 -25.58
C LEU A 196 -35.27 -11.61 -25.19
N PHE A 197 -36.14 -11.79 -24.18
CA PHE A 197 -36.55 -13.09 -23.67
C PHE A 197 -37.68 -13.75 -24.45
N THR A 198 -38.49 -12.99 -25.13
CA THR A 198 -39.45 -13.56 -26.07
C THR A 198 -38.76 -14.18 -27.29
N SER A 199 -37.53 -13.76 -27.59
CA SER A 199 -36.74 -14.25 -28.74
C SER A 199 -35.68 -15.32 -28.35
N SER A 200 -35.25 -15.42 -27.10
CA SER A 200 -34.30 -16.41 -26.62
C SER A 200 -34.67 -16.92 -25.23
N LYS A 201 -34.61 -18.25 -25.00
CA LYS A 201 -34.92 -18.81 -23.68
C LYS A 201 -33.87 -18.46 -22.66
N LEU A 202 -34.28 -17.76 -21.57
CA LEU A 202 -33.47 -17.57 -20.38
C LEU A 202 -33.16 -18.90 -19.70
N ASN A 203 -31.95 -18.97 -19.16
CA ASN A 203 -31.67 -20.04 -18.21
C ASN A 203 -32.27 -19.69 -16.82
N LEU A 204 -32.42 -20.68 -15.97
CA LEU A 204 -33.04 -20.55 -14.64
C LEU A 204 -32.33 -19.52 -13.79
N LYS A 205 -30.99 -19.41 -13.91
CA LYS A 205 -30.17 -18.44 -13.17
C LYS A 205 -30.51 -17.00 -13.58
N GLN A 206 -30.65 -16.74 -14.88
CA GLN A 206 -30.98 -15.41 -15.38
C GLN A 206 -32.41 -14.99 -14.97
N ILE A 207 -33.36 -15.94 -14.96
CA ILE A 207 -34.72 -15.70 -14.47
C ILE A 207 -34.69 -15.32 -12.98
N TYR A 208 -33.93 -16.06 -12.18
CA TYR A 208 -33.80 -15.80 -10.76
C TYR A 208 -33.17 -14.41 -10.51
N GLU A 209 -32.06 -14.09 -11.19
CA GLU A 209 -31.39 -12.80 -11.07
C GLU A 209 -32.28 -11.63 -11.50
N LEU A 210 -33.06 -11.81 -12.58
CA LEU A 210 -34.03 -10.80 -13.03
C LEU A 210 -35.13 -10.55 -12.00
N ASN A 211 -35.75 -11.61 -11.47
CA ASN A 211 -36.81 -11.48 -10.48
C ASN A 211 -36.28 -10.83 -9.17
N ALA A 212 -35.09 -11.19 -8.73
CA ALA A 212 -34.46 -10.58 -7.56
C ALA A 212 -34.21 -9.07 -7.77
N SER A 213 -33.67 -8.69 -8.92
CA SER A 213 -33.46 -7.28 -9.25
C SER A 213 -34.75 -6.50 -9.40
N LEU A 214 -35.81 -7.12 -9.96
CA LEU A 214 -37.14 -6.53 -10.08
C LEU A 214 -37.76 -6.26 -8.71
N ASP A 215 -37.74 -7.26 -7.83
CA ASP A 215 -38.28 -7.14 -6.49
C ASP A 215 -37.52 -6.05 -5.69
N PHE A 216 -36.22 -5.98 -5.85
CA PHE A 216 -35.43 -4.94 -5.21
C PHE A 216 -35.81 -3.54 -5.70
N PHE A 217 -35.78 -3.29 -7.02
CA PHE A 217 -36.04 -1.95 -7.54
C PHE A 217 -37.48 -1.52 -7.32
N GLN A 218 -38.48 -2.40 -7.51
CA GLN A 218 -39.89 -2.07 -7.39
C GLN A 218 -40.41 -2.02 -5.96
N LYS A 219 -39.96 -2.96 -5.10
CA LYS A 219 -40.48 -3.11 -3.74
C LYS A 219 -39.66 -2.44 -2.68
N GLU A 220 -38.31 -2.40 -2.86
CA GLU A 220 -37.42 -1.81 -1.88
C GLU A 220 -36.97 -0.41 -2.29
N PHE A 221 -36.26 -0.25 -3.42
CA PHE A 221 -35.64 1.02 -3.80
C PHE A 221 -36.64 2.12 -4.13
N GLU A 222 -37.75 1.82 -4.83
CA GLU A 222 -38.76 2.85 -5.11
C GLU A 222 -39.54 3.29 -3.87
N ASN A 223 -39.73 2.39 -2.92
CA ASN A 223 -40.48 2.66 -1.69
C ASN A 223 -39.63 3.31 -0.58
N LEU A 224 -38.33 3.54 -0.82
CA LEU A 224 -37.53 4.33 0.11
C LEU A 224 -38.10 5.75 0.24
N ASP A 225 -38.10 6.27 1.45
CA ASP A 225 -38.43 7.69 1.66
C ASP A 225 -37.45 8.60 0.90
N SER A 226 -37.89 9.79 0.54
CA SER A 226 -37.14 10.72 -0.31
C SER A 226 -35.77 11.07 0.27
N ARG A 227 -35.64 11.17 1.60
CA ARG A 227 -34.38 11.50 2.26
C ARG A 227 -33.38 10.37 2.15
N THR A 228 -33.79 9.16 2.50
CA THR A 228 -32.97 7.94 2.39
C THR A 228 -32.48 7.73 0.95
N LYS A 229 -33.41 7.90 -0.01
CA LYS A 229 -33.08 7.77 -1.44
C LYS A 229 -32.05 8.81 -1.89
N CYS A 230 -32.19 10.07 -1.50
CA CYS A 230 -31.22 11.12 -1.80
C CYS A 230 -29.83 10.83 -1.22
N ILE A 231 -29.74 10.32 0.02
CA ILE A 231 -28.47 9.96 0.63
C ILE A 231 -27.79 8.83 -0.15
N LEU A 232 -28.49 7.76 -0.48
CA LEU A 232 -27.96 6.63 -1.25
C LEU A 232 -27.48 7.05 -2.63
N ILE A 233 -28.28 7.85 -3.34
CA ILE A 233 -27.91 8.40 -4.66
C ILE A 233 -26.64 9.25 -4.52
N SER A 234 -26.56 10.12 -3.51
CA SER A 234 -25.39 10.96 -3.25
C SER A 234 -24.13 10.12 -3.03
N GLU A 235 -24.19 9.06 -2.20
CA GLU A 235 -23.05 8.19 -1.95
C GLU A 235 -22.56 7.49 -3.23
N ILE A 236 -23.45 6.96 -4.02
CA ILE A 236 -23.08 6.25 -5.25
C ILE A 236 -22.58 7.22 -6.32
N THR A 237 -23.19 8.39 -6.43
CA THR A 237 -22.76 9.40 -7.40
C THR A 237 -21.41 10.02 -7.10
N ARG A 238 -20.92 9.98 -5.88
CA ARG A 238 -19.51 10.36 -5.54
C ARG A 238 -18.50 9.61 -6.40
N ILE A 239 -18.70 8.31 -6.63
CA ILE A 239 -17.83 7.55 -7.53
C ILE A 239 -18.24 7.70 -8.98
N THR A 240 -19.53 7.52 -9.32
CA THR A 240 -19.92 7.46 -10.72
C THR A 240 -19.67 8.77 -11.44
N ASN A 241 -19.90 9.92 -10.79
CA ASN A 241 -19.60 11.24 -11.37
C ASN A 241 -18.13 11.42 -11.71
N THR A 242 -17.23 10.84 -10.92
CA THR A 242 -15.78 10.92 -11.19
C THR A 242 -15.41 10.30 -12.55
N PHE A 243 -16.18 9.32 -13.01
CA PHE A 243 -15.95 8.64 -14.29
C PHE A 243 -16.71 9.23 -15.48
N ILE A 244 -17.72 10.06 -15.26
CA ILE A 244 -18.62 10.52 -16.34
C ILE A 244 -18.65 12.04 -16.53
N SER A 245 -18.11 12.81 -15.59
CA SER A 245 -18.14 14.28 -15.64
C SER A 245 -17.16 14.88 -16.66
N ASP A 246 -16.13 14.14 -17.01
CA ASP A 246 -15.10 14.54 -17.98
C ASP A 246 -15.07 13.57 -19.15
N TYR A 247 -15.00 14.08 -20.39
CA TYR A 247 -15.05 13.26 -21.61
C TYR A 247 -13.83 12.35 -21.74
N ASP A 248 -12.64 12.84 -21.43
CA ASP A 248 -11.40 12.07 -21.56
C ASP A 248 -11.39 10.93 -20.57
N VAL A 249 -11.82 11.18 -19.32
CA VAL A 249 -12.02 10.16 -18.29
C VAL A 249 -13.07 9.14 -18.73
N TYR A 250 -14.24 9.62 -19.16
CA TYR A 250 -15.31 8.75 -19.63
C TYR A 250 -14.85 7.84 -20.77
N SER A 251 -14.19 8.42 -21.79
CA SER A 251 -13.73 7.66 -22.96
C SER A 251 -12.73 6.55 -22.60
N LYS A 252 -11.92 6.74 -21.56
CA LYS A 252 -10.89 5.80 -21.11
C LYS A 252 -11.40 4.72 -20.17
N PHE A 253 -12.31 5.08 -19.25
CA PHE A 253 -12.74 4.18 -18.17
C PHE A 253 -14.19 3.68 -18.30
N CYS A 254 -14.95 4.21 -19.26
CA CYS A 254 -16.24 3.69 -19.68
C CYS A 254 -16.28 3.43 -21.21
N PRO A 255 -15.23 2.82 -21.80
CA PRO A 255 -15.15 2.65 -23.25
C PRO A 255 -16.27 1.75 -23.78
N GLN A 256 -16.50 1.78 -25.10
CA GLN A 256 -17.24 0.72 -25.76
C GLN A 256 -16.45 -0.60 -25.67
N ILE A 257 -17.15 -1.73 -25.67
CA ILE A 257 -16.54 -3.05 -25.46
C ILE A 257 -15.46 -3.37 -26.50
N GLU A 258 -15.65 -2.91 -27.74
CA GLU A 258 -14.73 -3.13 -28.86
C GLU A 258 -13.37 -2.39 -28.68
N LYS A 259 -13.36 -1.32 -27.89
CA LYS A 259 -12.15 -0.54 -27.59
C LYS A 259 -11.39 -1.06 -26.36
N LEU A 260 -12.04 -1.92 -25.57
CA LEU A 260 -11.47 -2.42 -24.33
C LEU A 260 -10.24 -3.30 -24.62
N ASN A 261 -9.08 -2.92 -24.09
CA ASN A 261 -7.82 -3.63 -24.32
C ASN A 261 -7.05 -3.95 -23.03
N PHE A 262 -7.60 -3.63 -21.85
CA PHE A 262 -7.12 -4.09 -20.56
C PHE A 262 -8.27 -4.78 -19.82
N LEU A 263 -8.20 -6.10 -19.69
CA LEU A 263 -9.26 -6.92 -19.08
C LEU A 263 -9.01 -7.21 -17.59
N GLY A 264 -7.85 -6.85 -17.07
CA GLY A 264 -7.44 -7.09 -15.70
C GLY A 264 -6.16 -7.90 -15.58
N PHE A 265 -5.89 -8.42 -14.38
CA PHE A 265 -4.57 -8.96 -14.05
C PHE A 265 -4.36 -10.43 -14.36
N GLU A 266 -5.37 -11.21 -14.75
CA GLU A 266 -5.19 -12.64 -15.05
C GLU A 266 -4.18 -12.85 -16.19
N GLU A 267 -4.35 -12.16 -17.33
CA GLU A 267 -3.42 -12.22 -18.45
C GLU A 267 -2.06 -11.60 -18.11
N ILE A 268 -2.07 -10.50 -17.36
CA ILE A 268 -0.86 -9.79 -16.95
C ILE A 268 0.06 -10.69 -16.12
N ILE A 269 -0.51 -11.38 -15.13
CA ILE A 269 0.23 -12.29 -14.24
C ILE A 269 0.79 -13.47 -15.02
N ASN A 270 0.01 -14.02 -15.94
CA ASN A 270 0.46 -15.16 -16.73
C ASN A 270 1.57 -14.79 -17.74
N SER A 271 1.58 -13.55 -18.23
CA SER A 271 2.53 -13.07 -19.27
C SER A 271 3.76 -12.33 -18.72
N GLY A 272 3.85 -12.11 -17.41
CA GLY A 272 4.99 -11.42 -16.81
C GLY A 272 5.07 -9.93 -17.15
N LYS A 273 3.93 -9.28 -17.44
CA LYS A 273 3.85 -7.86 -17.80
C LYS A 273 3.88 -6.94 -16.59
N ILE A 274 4.19 -5.69 -16.83
CA ILE A 274 4.29 -4.62 -15.84
C ILE A 274 3.16 -3.61 -16.08
N VAL A 275 2.33 -3.38 -15.08
CA VAL A 275 1.28 -2.34 -15.11
C VAL A 275 1.74 -1.16 -14.28
N LEU A 276 1.75 0.01 -14.90
CA LEU A 276 2.09 1.28 -14.29
C LEU A 276 0.88 2.21 -14.33
N LEU A 277 0.50 2.77 -13.19
CA LEU A 277 -0.47 3.86 -13.14
C LEU A 277 0.25 5.20 -13.34
N ASP A 278 -0.13 5.91 -14.40
CA ASP A 278 0.40 7.23 -14.78
C ASP A 278 -0.72 8.28 -14.69
N MET A 279 -1.11 8.63 -13.48
CA MET A 279 -2.14 9.62 -13.19
C MET A 279 -1.70 10.54 -12.06
N ASN A 280 -1.48 11.81 -12.40
CA ASN A 280 -1.07 12.80 -11.43
C ASN A 280 -2.21 13.18 -10.48
N ILE A 281 -1.98 13.03 -9.17
CA ILE A 281 -2.98 13.37 -8.13
C ILE A 281 -3.27 14.87 -8.10
N SER A 282 -2.35 15.73 -8.55
CA SER A 282 -2.58 17.18 -8.57
C SER A 282 -3.63 17.61 -9.60
N GLU A 283 -3.79 16.83 -10.68
CA GLU A 283 -4.79 17.08 -11.72
C GLU A 283 -6.08 16.29 -11.46
N TYR A 284 -5.95 15.04 -11.02
CA TYR A 284 -7.06 14.08 -10.92
C TYR A 284 -7.15 13.44 -9.53
N SER A 285 -7.12 14.27 -8.47
CA SER A 285 -6.91 13.80 -7.09
C SER A 285 -7.81 12.65 -6.63
N ILE A 286 -9.11 12.74 -6.88
CA ILE A 286 -10.08 11.68 -6.50
C ILE A 286 -10.01 10.52 -7.48
N LEU A 287 -10.01 10.79 -8.77
CA LEU A 287 -9.99 9.77 -9.81
C LEU A 287 -8.74 8.89 -9.73
N SER A 288 -7.56 9.50 -9.56
CA SER A 288 -6.31 8.73 -9.45
C SER A 288 -6.32 7.77 -8.26
N LYS A 289 -6.88 8.19 -7.12
CA LYS A 289 -7.05 7.32 -5.94
C LYS A 289 -8.04 6.18 -6.19
N ILE A 290 -9.15 6.46 -6.86
CA ILE A 290 -10.15 5.45 -7.19
C ILE A 290 -9.56 4.40 -8.14
N ILE A 291 -8.91 4.84 -9.23
CA ILE A 291 -8.29 3.93 -10.20
C ILE A 291 -7.17 3.11 -9.54
N ALA A 292 -6.30 3.75 -8.75
CA ALA A 292 -5.24 3.04 -8.03
C ALA A 292 -5.81 1.97 -7.09
N ALA A 293 -6.86 2.31 -6.33
CA ALA A 293 -7.52 1.36 -5.43
C ALA A 293 -8.18 0.20 -6.21
N TYR A 294 -8.82 0.48 -7.36
CA TYR A 294 -9.36 -0.57 -8.22
C TYR A 294 -8.28 -1.51 -8.75
N LEU A 295 -7.19 -0.96 -9.28
CA LEU A 295 -6.07 -1.75 -9.79
C LEU A 295 -5.45 -2.60 -8.68
N LYS A 296 -5.26 -2.01 -7.48
CA LYS A 296 -4.75 -2.73 -6.31
C LYS A 296 -5.67 -3.91 -5.94
N LEU A 297 -6.97 -3.66 -5.76
CA LEU A 297 -7.93 -4.69 -5.35
C LEU A 297 -8.09 -5.79 -6.42
N ASP A 298 -8.04 -5.42 -7.71
CA ASP A 298 -8.08 -6.39 -8.81
C ASP A 298 -6.83 -7.27 -8.83
N PHE A 299 -5.65 -6.66 -8.69
CA PHE A 299 -4.36 -7.36 -8.62
C PHE A 299 -4.31 -8.31 -7.42
N GLN A 300 -4.66 -7.83 -6.23
CA GLN A 300 -4.68 -8.63 -5.01
C GLN A 300 -5.66 -9.82 -5.11
N SER A 301 -6.86 -9.56 -5.64
CA SER A 301 -7.86 -10.62 -5.84
C SER A 301 -7.38 -11.70 -6.81
N GLU A 302 -6.68 -11.33 -7.90
CA GLU A 302 -6.17 -12.28 -8.87
C GLU A 302 -5.01 -13.10 -8.30
N ILE A 303 -4.11 -12.48 -7.53
CA ILE A 303 -3.03 -13.19 -6.83
C ILE A 303 -3.60 -14.22 -5.85
N LEU A 304 -4.58 -13.85 -5.02
CA LEU A 304 -5.18 -14.79 -4.09
C LEU A 304 -5.95 -15.90 -4.80
N SER A 305 -6.58 -15.61 -5.95
CA SER A 305 -7.25 -16.64 -6.75
C SER A 305 -6.28 -17.67 -7.34
N SER A 306 -5.03 -17.27 -7.58
CA SER A 306 -3.99 -18.17 -8.10
C SER A 306 -3.63 -19.30 -7.14
N LEU A 307 -3.79 -19.10 -5.83
CA LEU A 307 -3.60 -20.12 -4.80
C LEU A 307 -4.55 -21.30 -5.00
N SER A 308 -5.83 -21.02 -5.30
CA SER A 308 -6.82 -22.06 -5.54
C SER A 308 -6.66 -22.76 -6.89
N LYS A 309 -6.07 -22.09 -7.88
CA LYS A 309 -5.82 -22.61 -9.23
C LYS A 309 -4.50 -23.39 -9.34
N ASN A 310 -3.68 -23.46 -8.30
CA ASN A 310 -2.33 -24.02 -8.29
C ASN A 310 -1.42 -23.48 -9.42
N ASN A 311 -1.65 -22.24 -9.85
CA ASN A 311 -0.87 -21.54 -10.87
C ASN A 311 -0.21 -20.31 -10.28
N ILE A 312 0.73 -20.55 -9.37
CA ILE A 312 1.42 -19.48 -8.64
C ILE A 312 2.56 -18.95 -9.52
N LYS A 313 2.52 -17.67 -9.85
CA LYS A 313 3.54 -16.93 -10.58
C LYS A 313 4.19 -15.90 -9.68
N LYS A 314 5.44 -15.54 -9.99
CA LYS A 314 6.13 -14.44 -9.29
C LYS A 314 5.45 -13.11 -9.62
N THR A 315 5.05 -12.40 -8.60
CA THR A 315 4.40 -11.09 -8.75
C THR A 315 5.04 -10.06 -7.83
N ALA A 316 4.91 -8.78 -8.14
CA ALA A 316 5.35 -7.70 -7.28
C ALA A 316 4.31 -6.57 -7.24
N PHE A 317 3.98 -6.13 -6.06
CA PHE A 317 3.21 -4.93 -5.80
C PHE A 317 4.13 -3.84 -5.26
N ILE A 318 4.29 -2.77 -6.01
CA ILE A 318 5.18 -1.66 -5.67
C ILE A 318 4.33 -0.40 -5.54
N CYS A 319 4.31 0.19 -4.35
CA CYS A 319 3.47 1.35 -4.07
C CYS A 319 4.23 2.40 -3.27
N ASP A 320 4.49 3.55 -3.90
CA ASP A 320 4.96 4.74 -3.18
C ASP A 320 3.78 5.49 -2.59
N GLU A 321 3.96 6.10 -1.42
CA GLU A 321 2.89 6.77 -0.64
C GLU A 321 1.64 5.89 -0.45
N TYR A 322 1.85 4.66 -0.04
CA TYR A 322 0.81 3.64 0.16
C TYR A 322 -0.33 4.10 1.08
N ASP A 323 -0.07 5.00 2.02
CA ASP A 323 -1.09 5.60 2.88
C ASP A 323 -2.25 6.25 2.10
N LYS A 324 -2.05 6.64 0.83
CA LYS A 324 -3.11 7.21 -0.01
C LYS A 324 -4.11 6.18 -0.53
N TYR A 325 -3.73 4.89 -0.54
CA TYR A 325 -4.48 3.79 -1.17
C TYR A 325 -4.77 2.62 -0.23
N CYS A 326 -4.25 2.66 1.01
CA CYS A 326 -4.42 1.55 1.94
C CYS A 326 -5.88 1.35 2.33
N THR A 327 -6.28 0.10 2.43
CA THR A 327 -7.62 -0.33 2.83
C THR A 327 -7.52 -1.38 3.94
N LYS A 328 -8.57 -1.55 4.74
CA LYS A 328 -8.58 -2.57 5.81
C LYS A 328 -8.38 -3.99 5.27
N THR A 329 -8.81 -4.25 4.04
CA THR A 329 -8.67 -5.56 3.37
C THR A 329 -7.22 -5.92 3.03
N ASP A 330 -6.30 -4.95 3.07
CA ASP A 330 -4.89 -5.20 2.79
C ASP A 330 -4.22 -6.08 3.86
N SER A 331 -4.76 -6.09 5.09
CA SER A 331 -4.28 -6.97 6.17
C SER A 331 -4.39 -8.45 5.77
N ASP A 332 -5.52 -8.83 5.19
CA ASP A 332 -5.77 -10.20 4.75
C ASP A 332 -4.89 -10.57 3.56
N PHE A 333 -4.74 -9.64 2.61
CA PHE A 333 -3.86 -9.84 1.46
C PHE A 333 -2.40 -10.04 1.89
N PHE A 334 -1.83 -9.17 2.72
CA PHE A 334 -0.44 -9.30 3.14
C PHE A 334 -0.16 -10.56 3.97
N SER A 335 -1.15 -11.07 4.69
CA SER A 335 -1.00 -12.33 5.43
C SER A 335 -0.85 -13.55 4.51
N LEU A 336 -1.48 -13.53 3.33
CA LEU A 336 -1.51 -14.65 2.37
C LEU A 336 -0.54 -14.45 1.18
N SER A 337 -0.06 -13.23 0.95
CA SER A 337 0.75 -12.86 -0.22
C SER A 337 2.06 -13.64 -0.35
N ARG A 338 2.63 -14.08 0.78
CA ARG A 338 3.82 -14.93 0.82
C ARG A 338 3.60 -16.26 0.12
N GLU A 339 2.49 -16.94 0.42
CA GLU A 339 2.14 -18.23 -0.18
C GLU A 339 1.88 -18.09 -1.69
N ALA A 340 1.42 -16.92 -2.12
CA ALA A 340 1.17 -16.60 -3.52
C ALA A 340 2.39 -16.07 -4.27
N ASN A 341 3.60 -16.13 -3.70
CA ASN A 341 4.84 -15.60 -4.28
C ASN A 341 4.74 -14.14 -4.73
N CYS A 342 4.07 -13.31 -3.93
CA CYS A 342 3.96 -11.88 -4.18
C CYS A 342 4.95 -11.09 -3.33
N ILE A 343 5.77 -10.29 -3.98
CA ILE A 343 6.71 -9.34 -3.36
C ILE A 343 5.97 -8.03 -3.17
N ASN A 344 5.78 -7.58 -1.93
CA ASN A 344 5.18 -6.29 -1.67
C ASN A 344 6.26 -5.31 -1.19
N ILE A 345 6.44 -4.22 -1.93
CA ILE A 345 7.36 -3.13 -1.61
C ILE A 345 6.53 -1.86 -1.50
N ILE A 346 6.23 -1.46 -0.28
CA ILE A 346 5.40 -0.29 -0.04
C ILE A 346 6.15 0.77 0.76
N SER A 347 5.92 2.02 0.44
CA SER A 347 6.45 3.14 1.21
C SER A 347 5.34 4.03 1.75
N THR A 348 5.60 4.62 2.91
CA THR A 348 4.76 5.65 3.53
C THR A 348 5.64 6.69 4.23
N GLN A 349 5.07 7.83 4.54
CA GLN A 349 5.81 8.85 5.29
C GLN A 349 5.95 8.45 6.77
N SER A 350 4.88 7.91 7.35
CA SER A 350 4.83 7.52 8.76
C SER A 350 3.71 6.52 9.03
N TYR A 351 3.74 5.89 10.20
CA TYR A 351 2.62 5.06 10.66
C TYR A 351 1.39 5.92 11.03
N SER A 352 1.61 7.17 11.45
CA SER A 352 0.51 8.12 11.65
C SER A 352 -0.24 8.41 10.35
N SER A 353 0.43 8.42 9.20
CA SER A 353 -0.23 8.56 7.89
C SER A 353 -1.15 7.38 7.59
N LEU A 354 -0.71 6.16 7.89
CA LEU A 354 -1.56 4.95 7.77
C LEU A 354 -2.76 5.00 8.72
N LYS A 355 -2.52 5.42 9.98
CA LYS A 355 -3.59 5.56 10.99
C LYS A 355 -4.63 6.56 10.55
N ASN A 356 -4.23 7.70 9.99
CA ASN A 356 -5.15 8.72 9.51
C ASN A 356 -6.07 8.20 8.38
N THR A 357 -5.55 7.36 7.49
CA THR A 357 -6.35 6.78 6.38
C THR A 357 -7.22 5.63 6.85
N LEU A 358 -6.68 4.70 7.62
CA LEU A 358 -7.40 3.51 8.08
C LEU A 358 -8.36 3.79 9.22
N LYS A 359 -8.12 4.85 10.00
CA LYS A 359 -8.89 5.25 11.20
C LYS A 359 -9.06 4.11 12.23
N ASP A 360 -8.07 3.20 12.26
CA ASP A 360 -8.11 1.99 13.07
C ASP A 360 -6.68 1.55 13.41
N ASP A 361 -6.31 1.73 14.68
CA ASP A 361 -4.96 1.37 15.19
C ASP A 361 -4.68 -0.13 15.08
N SER A 362 -5.72 -0.95 15.23
CA SER A 362 -5.59 -2.41 15.10
C SER A 362 -5.25 -2.80 13.67
N ALA A 363 -5.94 -2.21 12.69
CA ALA A 363 -5.65 -2.44 11.27
C ALA A 363 -4.24 -2.01 10.90
N VAL A 364 -3.76 -0.86 11.42
CA VAL A 364 -2.36 -0.42 11.21
C VAL A 364 -1.37 -1.44 11.75
N LYS A 365 -1.59 -1.93 12.97
CA LYS A 365 -0.72 -2.93 13.60
C LYS A 365 -0.68 -4.23 12.81
N VAL A 366 -1.84 -4.75 12.37
CA VAL A 366 -1.90 -5.98 11.58
C VAL A 366 -1.19 -5.82 10.24
N ILE A 367 -1.43 -4.72 9.53
CA ILE A 367 -0.75 -4.43 8.26
C ILE A 367 0.76 -4.33 8.48
N THR A 368 1.21 -3.53 9.45
CA THR A 368 2.64 -3.36 9.69
C THR A 368 3.30 -4.64 10.17
N GLN A 369 2.62 -5.49 10.92
CA GLN A 369 3.13 -6.79 11.34
C GLN A 369 3.39 -7.73 10.15
N ASN A 370 2.51 -7.74 9.16
CA ASN A 370 2.63 -8.59 7.97
C ASN A 370 3.69 -8.11 6.96
N LEU A 371 4.20 -6.90 7.14
CA LEU A 371 5.29 -6.32 6.36
C LEU A 371 6.60 -6.51 7.16
N VAL A 372 7.16 -7.71 7.13
CA VAL A 372 8.23 -8.14 8.04
C VAL A 372 9.53 -7.34 7.84
N ASN A 373 9.91 -7.10 6.57
CA ASN A 373 11.11 -6.33 6.25
C ASN A 373 10.87 -4.84 6.45
N LYS A 374 11.55 -4.24 7.42
CA LYS A 374 11.41 -2.83 7.75
C LYS A 374 12.65 -2.03 7.33
N ILE A 375 12.42 -0.89 6.71
CA ILE A 375 13.45 0.08 6.36
C ILE A 375 12.98 1.45 6.85
N TRP A 376 13.53 1.89 7.97
CA TRP A 376 13.25 3.20 8.55
C TRP A 376 14.31 4.21 8.15
N PHE A 377 13.96 5.18 7.34
CA PHE A 377 14.72 6.39 7.12
C PHE A 377 14.44 7.39 8.25
N ARG A 378 15.13 8.53 8.23
CA ARG A 378 14.89 9.60 9.20
C ARG A 378 13.39 9.91 9.32
N THR A 379 12.91 9.95 10.55
CA THR A 379 11.52 10.28 10.88
C THR A 379 11.45 11.00 12.23
N ASP A 380 10.52 11.93 12.34
CA ASP A 380 10.15 12.66 13.57
C ASP A 380 8.75 12.26 14.07
N ASP A 381 8.09 11.34 13.39
CA ASP A 381 6.79 10.81 13.82
C ASP A 381 6.94 9.91 15.04
N ILE A 382 6.46 10.38 16.18
CA ILE A 382 6.59 9.69 17.48
C ILE A 382 5.94 8.30 17.43
N PHE A 383 4.77 8.17 16.80
CA PHE A 383 4.09 6.87 16.71
C PHE A 383 4.92 5.85 15.91
N THR A 384 5.54 6.25 14.80
CA THR A 384 6.48 5.38 14.05
C THR A 384 7.67 4.99 14.90
N ILE A 385 8.27 5.94 15.62
CA ILE A 385 9.45 5.71 16.48
C ILE A 385 9.10 4.75 17.61
N GLU A 386 8.02 4.96 18.33
CA GLU A 386 7.59 4.09 19.43
C GLU A 386 7.30 2.65 18.97
N GLU A 387 6.61 2.48 17.85
CA GLU A 387 6.33 1.14 17.31
C GLU A 387 7.61 0.46 16.80
N ALA A 388 8.56 1.19 16.20
CA ALA A 388 9.87 0.67 15.85
C ALA A 388 10.67 0.26 17.10
N GLN A 389 10.71 1.10 18.13
CA GLN A 389 11.39 0.82 19.38
C GLN A 389 10.82 -0.40 20.12
N LYS A 390 9.49 -0.61 20.06
CA LYS A 390 8.85 -1.81 20.64
C LYS A 390 9.24 -3.10 19.90
N GLN A 391 9.47 -3.02 18.58
CA GLN A 391 9.92 -4.17 17.78
C GLN A 391 11.41 -4.43 17.93
N LEU A 392 12.20 -3.39 18.13
CA LEU A 392 13.65 -3.46 18.32
C LEU A 392 13.91 -3.55 19.82
N TRP A 393 14.53 -4.58 20.26
CA TRP A 393 14.73 -4.91 21.67
C TRP A 393 15.31 -3.77 22.52
N LYS A 394 15.24 -3.95 23.84
CA LYS A 394 15.94 -3.14 24.82
C LYS A 394 17.23 -3.84 25.22
N GLU A 395 18.23 -3.07 25.63
CA GLU A 395 19.47 -3.54 26.17
C GLU A 395 19.76 -2.86 27.53
N GLU A 396 20.56 -3.50 28.37
CA GLU A 396 21.04 -2.87 29.59
C GLU A 396 22.17 -1.93 29.22
N LYS A 397 21.97 -0.63 29.50
CA LYS A 397 22.98 0.41 29.34
C LYS A 397 23.49 0.84 30.70
N GLU A 398 24.82 0.87 30.85
CA GLU A 398 25.45 1.44 32.04
C GLU A 398 25.31 2.97 31.99
N LYS A 399 24.66 3.52 33.02
CA LYS A 399 24.59 4.97 33.24
C LYS A 399 25.48 5.36 34.37
N ILE A 400 26.35 6.34 34.13
CA ILE A 400 27.25 6.89 35.12
C ILE A 400 26.67 8.21 35.60
N SER A 401 26.34 8.28 36.87
CA SER A 401 25.94 9.54 37.51
C SER A 401 27.11 10.08 38.30
N THR A 402 27.55 11.26 37.94
CA THR A 402 28.62 11.97 38.67
C THR A 402 27.97 13.01 39.57
N THR A 403 28.11 12.85 40.88
CA THR A 403 27.67 13.85 41.83
C THR A 403 28.88 14.58 42.37
N ILE A 404 28.96 15.87 42.11
CA ILE A 404 29.99 16.74 42.67
C ILE A 404 29.34 17.49 43.83
N SER A 405 29.83 17.25 45.04
CA SER A 405 29.39 18.01 46.21
C SER A 405 30.53 18.87 46.73
N GLU A 406 30.31 20.16 46.72
CA GLU A 406 31.20 21.14 47.37
C GLU A 406 30.70 21.40 48.79
N GLY A 407 31.41 20.94 49.76
CA GLY A 407 31.20 21.27 51.17
C GLY A 407 31.93 22.55 51.55
N ALA A 408 31.23 23.68 51.63
CA ALA A 408 31.77 24.87 52.23
C ALA A 408 31.79 24.68 53.76
N LYS A 409 32.94 24.45 54.33
CA LYS A 409 33.14 24.62 55.77
C LYS A 409 33.37 26.10 56.09
N GLU A 410 32.59 26.61 57.06
CA GLU A 410 32.55 27.90 57.69
C GLU A 410 33.68 28.91 57.34
N THR A 411 33.27 30.01 56.75
CA THR A 411 34.16 31.20 56.64
C THR A 411 34.19 31.88 57.99
N ASN A 412 35.33 31.74 58.67
CA ASN A 412 35.65 32.54 59.83
C ASN A 412 36.20 33.88 59.36
N PHE A 413 35.42 34.93 59.64
CA PHE A 413 35.91 36.30 59.46
C PHE A 413 36.79 36.71 60.66
N ASN A 414 38.06 36.99 60.38
CA ASN A 414 39.00 37.42 61.37
C ASN A 414 38.95 38.94 61.48
N TYR A 415 38.36 39.43 62.53
CA TYR A 415 38.18 40.89 62.81
C TYR A 415 39.46 41.66 62.99
N ILE A 416 40.58 40.97 63.25
CA ILE A 416 41.89 41.60 63.51
C ILE A 416 42.62 41.87 62.18
N THR A 417 42.47 41.02 61.23
CA THR A 417 43.19 41.13 59.96
C THR A 417 42.29 41.60 58.79
N ASN A 418 41.04 41.80 59.08
CA ASN A 418 39.95 42.20 58.09
C ASN A 418 39.96 41.33 56.82
N SER A 419 40.28 40.05 56.95
CA SER A 419 40.39 39.07 55.87
C SER A 419 39.58 37.84 56.15
N LEU A 420 38.96 37.29 55.05
CA LEU A 420 38.30 36.00 55.05
C LEU A 420 39.32 34.89 54.84
N THR A 421 39.52 34.04 55.83
CA THR A 421 40.29 32.81 55.67
C THR A 421 39.35 31.66 55.40
N SER A 422 39.35 31.16 54.19
CA SER A 422 38.72 29.90 53.82
C SER A 422 39.68 28.75 54.03
N LEU A 423 39.46 27.93 55.03
CA LEU A 423 40.20 26.69 55.24
C LEU A 423 39.35 25.52 54.72
N ASN A 424 39.90 24.86 53.67
CA ASN A 424 39.49 23.57 53.09
C ASN A 424 38.08 23.44 52.59
N SER A 425 37.90 23.73 51.33
CA SER A 425 36.79 23.16 50.54
C SER A 425 37.13 21.69 50.25
N ASN A 426 36.38 20.77 50.77
CA ASN A 426 36.40 19.38 50.33
C ASN A 426 35.50 19.23 49.15
N ILE A 427 36.04 19.00 47.98
CA ILE A 427 35.33 18.56 46.79
C ILE A 427 35.28 17.04 46.87
N SER A 428 34.09 16.47 47.01
CA SER A 428 33.88 15.02 46.87
C SER A 428 33.18 14.73 45.55
N GLU A 429 33.83 13.96 44.72
CA GLU A 429 33.25 13.39 43.52
C GLU A 429 32.83 11.95 43.83
N SER A 430 31.55 11.63 43.63
CA SER A 430 31.04 10.27 43.69
C SER A 430 30.57 9.83 42.32
N TYR A 431 31.07 8.70 41.89
CA TYR A 431 30.68 8.02 40.66
C TYR A 431 29.77 6.85 41.02
N ASN A 432 28.50 6.94 40.62
CA ASN A 432 27.57 5.83 40.73
C ASN A 432 27.29 5.28 39.35
N SER A 433 27.67 4.04 39.08
CA SER A 433 27.22 3.34 37.87
C SER A 433 26.03 2.44 38.21
N TYR A 434 25.01 2.50 37.38
CA TYR A 434 23.87 1.62 37.48
C TYR A 434 23.43 1.18 36.08
N PHE A 435 22.91 -0.04 35.97
CA PHE A 435 22.39 -0.57 34.74
C PHE A 435 20.91 -0.18 34.62
N GLN A 436 20.55 0.41 33.49
CA GLN A 436 19.18 0.73 33.14
C GLN A 436 18.84 0.10 31.78
N THR A 437 17.67 -0.57 31.69
CA THR A 437 17.16 -1.12 30.45
C THR A 437 16.61 0.01 29.60
N ASP A 438 17.30 0.33 28.51
CA ASP A 438 16.91 1.35 27.54
C ASP A 438 16.76 0.75 26.15
N PHE A 439 16.02 1.45 25.26
CA PHE A 439 15.94 1.07 23.86
C PHE A 439 17.33 1.09 23.20
N ILE A 440 17.61 0.10 22.35
CA ILE A 440 18.86 0.04 21.57
C ILE A 440 19.00 1.30 20.72
N PHE A 441 17.91 1.69 20.04
CA PHE A 441 17.84 2.91 19.26
C PHE A 441 16.91 3.92 19.95
N ASP A 442 17.45 4.99 20.43
CA ASP A 442 16.70 6.06 21.06
C ASP A 442 15.99 6.97 20.01
N THR A 443 15.16 7.89 20.46
CA THR A 443 14.46 8.83 19.59
C THR A 443 15.43 9.69 18.77
N ASN A 444 16.58 10.08 19.34
CA ASN A 444 17.59 10.86 18.63
C ASN A 444 18.20 10.09 17.46
N PHE A 445 18.29 8.77 17.56
CA PHE A 445 18.77 7.94 16.46
C PHE A 445 17.90 8.11 15.21
N PHE A 446 16.57 8.05 15.37
CA PHE A 446 15.65 8.18 14.23
C PHE A 446 15.54 9.61 13.69
N THR A 447 15.66 10.61 14.57
CA THR A 447 15.45 12.01 14.19
C THR A 447 16.70 12.69 13.66
N ARG A 448 17.89 12.31 14.15
CA ARG A 448 19.17 13.01 13.88
C ARG A 448 20.27 12.15 13.29
N ASN A 449 20.38 10.89 13.72
CA ASN A 449 21.53 10.04 13.36
C ASN A 449 21.33 9.31 12.02
N LEU A 450 20.12 9.36 11.44
CA LEU A 450 19.83 8.87 10.10
C LEU A 450 19.93 10.04 9.11
N GLU A 451 21.10 10.15 8.47
CA GLU A 451 21.33 11.12 7.40
C GLU A 451 20.57 10.75 6.13
N THR A 452 20.52 11.66 5.15
CA THR A 452 19.94 11.37 3.83
C THR A 452 20.62 10.15 3.21
N PHE A 453 19.83 9.22 2.68
CA PHE A 453 20.28 7.91 2.15
C PHE A 453 20.85 6.95 3.20
N THR A 454 20.62 7.20 4.47
CA THR A 454 20.84 6.20 5.52
C THR A 454 19.54 5.75 6.13
N SER A 455 19.48 4.50 6.52
CA SER A 455 18.29 3.90 7.12
C SER A 455 18.67 2.91 8.22
N LEU A 456 17.72 2.64 9.11
CA LEU A 456 17.76 1.47 9.97
C LEU A 456 17.02 0.35 9.27
N THR A 457 17.68 -0.78 9.03
CA THR A 457 17.08 -1.94 8.38
C THR A 457 16.91 -3.08 9.36
N PHE A 458 15.73 -3.69 9.33
CA PHE A 458 15.36 -4.89 10.10
C PHE A 458 14.75 -5.88 9.12
N LEU A 459 15.51 -6.90 8.75
CA LEU A 459 15.28 -7.70 7.54
C LEU A 459 15.31 -9.19 7.86
N SER A 460 14.62 -9.96 7.01
CA SER A 460 14.59 -11.41 7.06
C SER A 460 14.99 -12.02 5.71
N ASP A 461 15.66 -13.15 5.73
CA ASP A 461 15.95 -13.95 4.53
C ASP A 461 14.84 -14.98 4.20
N GLY A 462 13.75 -14.95 4.97
CA GLY A 462 12.64 -15.90 4.86
C GLY A 462 12.66 -16.99 5.93
N LEU A 463 13.79 -17.21 6.58
CA LEU A 463 13.99 -18.19 7.67
C LEU A 463 14.41 -17.51 8.97
N ILE A 464 15.33 -16.56 8.89
CA ILE A 464 15.94 -15.88 10.03
C ILE A 464 15.70 -14.38 9.90
N ILE A 465 15.41 -13.74 11.02
CA ILE A 465 15.36 -12.29 11.14
C ILE A 465 16.75 -11.82 11.60
N TYR A 466 17.37 -10.94 10.82
CA TYR A 466 18.67 -10.38 11.14
C TYR A 466 18.57 -9.27 12.19
N PRO A 467 19.60 -9.10 13.02
CA PRO A 467 19.67 -7.94 13.91
C PRO A 467 19.54 -6.63 13.13
N PRO A 468 18.92 -5.60 13.75
CA PRO A 468 18.77 -4.31 13.09
C PRO A 468 20.13 -3.68 12.80
N ARG A 469 20.28 -3.04 11.62
CA ARG A 469 21.54 -2.45 11.15
C ARG A 469 21.33 -1.07 10.60
N LYS A 470 22.22 -0.13 10.92
CA LYS A 470 22.33 1.12 10.18
C LYS A 470 22.90 0.81 8.80
N THR A 471 22.19 1.19 7.75
CA THR A 471 22.49 0.82 6.36
C THR A 471 22.67 2.07 5.51
N GLN A 472 23.75 2.11 4.73
CA GLN A 472 23.96 3.10 3.68
C GLN A 472 23.21 2.65 2.44
N MET A 473 22.16 3.35 2.10
CA MET A 473 21.37 3.11 0.90
C MET A 473 22.04 3.75 -0.34
N ILE A 474 21.91 3.13 -1.49
CA ILE A 474 22.53 3.63 -2.72
C ILE A 474 21.44 4.26 -3.60
N PRO A 475 21.48 5.57 -3.85
CA PRO A 475 20.53 6.21 -4.74
C PRO A 475 20.72 5.76 -6.19
N TYR A 476 19.61 5.72 -6.96
CA TYR A 476 19.56 5.16 -8.32
C TYR A 476 20.45 5.88 -9.35
N PHE A 477 20.87 7.08 -9.04
CA PHE A 477 21.71 7.94 -9.90
C PHE A 477 23.22 7.86 -9.59
N LYS A 478 23.64 7.02 -8.63
CA LYS A 478 25.04 6.76 -8.30
C LYS A 478 25.54 5.46 -8.90
#